data_f59302d54c811369525d8a184bcc21a8
#
_entry.id   f59302d54c811369525d8a184bcc21a8
#
_cell.length_a   1.000
_cell.length_b   1.000
_cell.length_c   1.000
_cell.angle_alpha   90.00
_cell.angle_beta   90.00
_cell.angle_gamma   90.00
#
_symmetry.space_group_name_H-M   'P 1'
#
loop_
_entity.id
_entity.type
_entity.pdbx_description
1 polymer ?
#
loop_
_entity_poly.entity_id
_entity_poly.type
_entity_poly.pdbx_seq_one_letter_code
_entity_poly.pdbx_strand_id
1 'polypeptide(L)'
;MQLLEADLAPVLSFANDHPEKPPTLKLAVNSDSMATWFPEAAAKFSHETGYLLEFIIEDEAHTADRLRSGEVIAAVSDDPGTVQGCKTIELGNLQYLACCSPEFADRHFSEGVTEEALRQAPCLRFERRDGLQARWVRQNYGIELDAPMHWVPSSLGFLNFGLSGLGWGMHPAMIAKAKISEGQLVELAPGRTLEVKLYWTVTRLHASALRTFTEAVRSVARQALV
;
A
#
# COMPACT_ATOMS: atom_id res chain seq x y z
N MET A 1 -20.04 -18.67 16.88
CA MET A 1 -19.95 -19.13 15.48
C MET A 1 -21.25 -18.92 14.71
N GLN A 2 -22.40 -19.41 15.15
CA GLN A 2 -23.71 -19.22 14.44
C GLN A 2 -24.18 -17.77 14.25
N LEU A 3 -23.84 -16.82 15.13
CA LEU A 3 -24.22 -15.40 15.00
C LEU A 3 -23.46 -14.65 13.88
N LEU A 4 -22.23 -15.04 13.58
CA LEU A 4 -21.42 -14.49 12.49
C LEU A 4 -21.93 -14.93 11.11
N GLU A 5 -22.42 -16.16 11.00
CA GLU A 5 -22.99 -16.70 9.75
C GLU A 5 -24.29 -15.99 9.35
N ALA A 6 -25.15 -15.65 10.33
CA ALA A 6 -26.43 -14.98 10.07
C ALA A 6 -26.25 -13.53 9.58
N ASP A 7 -25.23 -12.81 10.08
CA ASP A 7 -24.96 -11.41 9.70
C ASP A 7 -24.28 -11.27 8.33
N LEU A 8 -23.58 -12.33 7.88
CA LEU A 8 -22.91 -12.37 6.56
C LEU A 8 -23.77 -13.01 5.47
N ALA A 9 -24.88 -13.67 5.82
CA ALA A 9 -25.76 -14.33 4.86
C ALA A 9 -26.17 -13.46 3.67
N PRO A 10 -26.48 -12.14 3.81
CA PRO A 10 -26.77 -11.26 2.69
C PRO A 10 -25.56 -11.01 1.77
N VAL A 11 -24.34 -11.02 2.31
CA VAL A 11 -23.09 -10.84 1.54
C VAL A 11 -22.74 -12.11 0.77
N LEU A 12 -23.05 -13.25 1.38
CA LEU A 12 -22.76 -14.57 0.84
C LEU A 12 -23.71 -14.99 -0.28
N SER A 13 -24.92 -14.41 -0.32
CA SER A 13 -25.91 -14.70 -1.37
C SER A 13 -25.49 -14.24 -2.77
N PHE A 14 -24.52 -13.31 -2.85
CA PHE A 14 -23.94 -12.87 -4.12
C PHE A 14 -22.72 -13.71 -4.58
N ALA A 15 -22.16 -14.56 -3.70
CA ALA A 15 -20.90 -15.25 -3.95
C ALA A 15 -21.01 -16.77 -4.10
N ASN A 16 -22.16 -17.40 -3.75
CA ASN A 16 -22.22 -18.86 -3.69
C ASN A 16 -23.40 -19.47 -4.46
N ASP A 17 -23.12 -19.90 -5.69
CA ASP A 17 -23.91 -20.92 -6.38
C ASP A 17 -23.66 -22.35 -5.83
N HIS A 18 -22.75 -22.51 -4.84
CA HIS A 18 -22.36 -23.79 -4.26
C HIS A 18 -22.29 -23.73 -2.74
N PRO A 19 -23.23 -24.35 -2.01
CA PRO A 19 -23.26 -24.33 -0.53
C PRO A 19 -22.12 -25.07 0.17
N GLU A 20 -21.26 -25.79 -0.56
CA GLU A 20 -20.13 -26.54 -0.01
C GLU A 20 -18.79 -25.76 0.03
N LYS A 21 -18.72 -24.56 -0.57
CA LYS A 21 -17.48 -23.79 -0.62
C LYS A 21 -17.46 -22.69 0.46
N PRO A 22 -16.28 -22.44 1.08
CA PRO A 22 -16.14 -21.32 1.99
C PRO A 22 -16.50 -20.00 1.27
N PRO A 23 -17.15 -19.06 1.96
CA PRO A 23 -17.50 -17.76 1.38
C PRO A 23 -16.22 -16.95 1.08
N THR A 24 -16.26 -16.20 -0.01
CA THR A 24 -15.16 -15.34 -0.44
C THR A 24 -15.53 -13.87 -0.26
N LEU A 25 -14.66 -13.11 0.37
CA LEU A 25 -14.79 -11.66 0.55
C LEU A 25 -13.85 -10.94 -0.42
N LYS A 26 -14.39 -9.94 -1.14
CA LYS A 26 -13.63 -9.16 -2.11
C LYS A 26 -13.26 -7.80 -1.55
N LEU A 27 -11.98 -7.45 -1.65
CA LEU A 27 -11.37 -6.26 -1.02
C LEU A 27 -10.49 -5.51 -2.02
N ALA A 28 -10.42 -4.19 -1.89
CA ALA A 28 -9.43 -3.38 -2.58
C ALA A 28 -8.30 -3.02 -1.62
N VAL A 29 -7.03 -3.21 -2.03
CA VAL A 29 -5.87 -2.91 -1.20
C VAL A 29 -4.80 -2.26 -2.04
N ASN A 30 -4.21 -1.16 -1.56
CA ASN A 30 -3.11 -0.53 -2.27
C ASN A 30 -1.88 -1.45 -2.32
N SER A 31 -1.10 -1.31 -3.38
CA SER A 31 -0.01 -2.24 -3.73
C SER A 31 1.03 -2.38 -2.62
N ASP A 32 1.39 -1.28 -1.96
CA ASP A 32 2.42 -1.27 -0.93
C ASP A 32 1.95 -1.88 0.40
N SER A 33 0.69 -1.67 0.78
CA SER A 33 0.10 -2.39 1.92
C SER A 33 0.03 -3.88 1.65
N MET A 34 -0.36 -4.28 0.43
CA MET A 34 -0.39 -5.68 0.01
C MET A 34 1.00 -6.32 0.04
N ALA A 35 2.05 -5.57 -0.31
CA ALA A 35 3.43 -6.06 -0.31
C ALA A 35 4.09 -6.06 1.09
N THR A 36 3.49 -5.43 2.09
CA THR A 36 4.12 -5.23 3.41
C THR A 36 3.31 -5.83 4.55
N TRP A 37 2.43 -5.08 5.16
CA TRP A 37 1.81 -5.39 6.44
C TRP A 37 0.44 -6.09 6.33
N PHE A 38 -0.32 -5.83 5.27
CA PHE A 38 -1.69 -6.30 5.15
C PHE A 38 -1.85 -7.82 5.06
N PRO A 39 -0.93 -8.60 4.45
CA PRO A 39 -1.02 -10.07 4.41
C PRO A 39 -1.15 -10.72 5.79
N GLU A 40 -0.49 -10.17 6.82
CA GLU A 40 -0.62 -10.68 8.19
C GLU A 40 -2.05 -10.51 8.73
N ALA A 41 -2.66 -9.34 8.51
CA ALA A 41 -4.05 -9.08 8.92
C ALA A 41 -5.04 -9.98 8.17
N ALA A 42 -4.83 -10.17 6.88
CA ALA A 42 -5.63 -11.04 6.03
C ALA A 42 -5.54 -12.51 6.47
N ALA A 43 -4.32 -13.00 6.72
CA ALA A 43 -4.09 -14.37 7.19
C ALA A 43 -4.74 -14.61 8.55
N LYS A 44 -4.58 -13.68 9.50
CA LYS A 44 -5.19 -13.77 10.83
C LYS A 44 -6.70 -13.91 10.73
N PHE A 45 -7.35 -13.08 9.92
CA PHE A 45 -8.80 -13.15 9.71
C PHE A 45 -9.23 -14.46 9.05
N SER A 46 -8.57 -14.86 7.96
CA SER A 46 -8.91 -16.06 7.20
C SER A 46 -8.75 -17.32 8.05
N HIS A 47 -7.68 -17.44 8.87
CA HIS A 47 -7.47 -18.55 9.77
C HIS A 47 -8.52 -18.62 10.88
N GLU A 48 -8.96 -17.48 11.41
CA GLU A 48 -9.97 -17.43 12.48
C GLU A 48 -11.38 -17.76 12.00
N THR A 49 -11.70 -17.38 10.77
CA THR A 49 -13.08 -17.43 10.24
C THR A 49 -13.31 -18.50 9.18
N GLY A 50 -12.24 -18.98 8.52
CA GLY A 50 -12.33 -19.87 7.36
C GLY A 50 -12.74 -19.18 6.05
N TYR A 51 -12.96 -17.85 6.04
CA TYR A 51 -13.31 -17.12 4.83
C TYR A 51 -12.14 -17.05 3.84
N LEU A 52 -12.45 -17.17 2.56
CA LEU A 52 -11.53 -16.89 1.47
C LEU A 52 -11.53 -15.38 1.15
N LEU A 53 -10.41 -14.89 0.61
CA LEU A 53 -10.23 -13.49 0.29
C LEU A 53 -9.84 -13.35 -1.18
N GLU A 54 -10.53 -12.45 -1.88
CA GLU A 54 -10.21 -11.99 -3.23
C GLU A 54 -9.73 -10.54 -3.16
N PHE A 55 -8.57 -10.24 -3.75
CA PHE A 55 -8.01 -8.91 -3.70
C PHE A 55 -7.99 -8.25 -5.07
N ILE A 56 -8.35 -6.97 -5.08
CA ILE A 56 -8.13 -6.07 -6.21
C ILE A 56 -7.06 -5.09 -5.75
N ILE A 57 -6.06 -4.82 -6.61
CA ILE A 57 -5.14 -3.71 -6.35
C ILE A 57 -5.94 -2.42 -6.43
N GLU A 58 -5.83 -1.64 -5.37
CA GLU A 58 -6.53 -0.38 -5.21
C GLU A 58 -6.13 0.61 -6.33
N ASP A 59 -7.13 1.23 -6.92
CA ASP A 59 -7.03 2.35 -7.85
C ASP A 59 -7.90 3.48 -7.29
N GLU A 60 -7.28 4.55 -6.82
CA GLU A 60 -7.93 5.71 -6.20
C GLU A 60 -9.14 6.22 -7.00
N ALA A 61 -9.07 6.18 -8.35
CA ALA A 61 -10.15 6.65 -9.20
C ALA A 61 -11.42 5.79 -9.12
N HIS A 62 -11.31 4.52 -8.76
CA HIS A 62 -12.41 3.55 -8.83
C HIS A 62 -12.78 2.92 -7.49
N THR A 63 -11.95 3.04 -6.46
CA THR A 63 -12.19 2.40 -5.16
C THR A 63 -13.50 2.86 -4.51
N ALA A 64 -13.80 4.16 -4.58
CA ALA A 64 -15.06 4.71 -4.06
C ALA A 64 -16.29 4.14 -4.80
N ASP A 65 -16.22 3.97 -6.11
CA ASP A 65 -17.31 3.42 -6.91
C ASP A 65 -17.49 1.92 -6.68
N ARG A 66 -16.40 1.19 -6.51
CA ARG A 66 -16.42 -0.24 -6.16
C ARG A 66 -17.02 -0.50 -4.78
N LEU A 67 -16.74 0.37 -3.80
CA LEU A 67 -17.38 0.32 -2.48
C LEU A 67 -18.87 0.65 -2.55
N ARG A 68 -19.27 1.65 -3.35
CA ARG A 68 -20.69 2.03 -3.51
C ARG A 68 -21.50 0.96 -4.23
N SER A 69 -20.93 0.33 -5.24
CA SER A 69 -21.59 -0.76 -6.00
C SER A 69 -21.64 -2.07 -5.22
N GLY A 70 -20.86 -2.20 -4.16
CA GLY A 70 -20.69 -3.46 -3.44
C GLY A 70 -19.77 -4.46 -4.15
N GLU A 71 -19.05 -4.05 -5.19
CA GLU A 71 -18.03 -4.89 -5.85
C GLU A 71 -16.93 -5.29 -4.86
N VAL A 72 -16.54 -4.38 -3.97
CA VAL A 72 -15.71 -4.66 -2.79
C VAL A 72 -16.44 -4.23 -1.53
N ILE A 73 -16.20 -4.95 -0.44
CA ILE A 73 -16.86 -4.69 0.84
C ILE A 73 -16.00 -3.84 1.77
N ALA A 74 -14.70 -3.78 1.53
CA ALA A 74 -13.77 -2.93 2.24
C ALA A 74 -12.55 -2.59 1.38
N ALA A 75 -11.83 -1.52 1.79
CA ALA A 75 -10.62 -1.08 1.11
C ALA A 75 -9.56 -0.56 2.08
N VAL A 76 -8.27 -0.73 1.71
CA VAL A 76 -7.13 -0.01 2.27
C VAL A 76 -6.61 0.95 1.21
N SER A 77 -6.63 2.25 1.49
CA SER A 77 -6.18 3.31 0.57
C SER A 77 -5.50 4.46 1.33
N ASP A 78 -4.85 5.35 0.63
CA ASP A 78 -4.34 6.62 1.16
C ASP A 78 -5.34 7.79 0.99
N ASP A 79 -6.46 7.55 0.30
CA ASP A 79 -7.56 8.51 0.19
C ASP A 79 -8.54 8.38 1.37
N PRO A 80 -8.69 9.43 2.21
CA PRO A 80 -9.71 9.46 3.28
C PRO A 80 -11.13 9.59 2.77
N GLY A 81 -11.34 9.63 1.46
CA GLY A 81 -12.56 10.02 0.78
C GLY A 81 -13.84 9.56 1.46
N THR A 82 -14.79 10.48 1.62
CA THR A 82 -16.11 10.19 2.16
C THR A 82 -16.95 9.42 1.14
N VAL A 83 -16.91 8.11 1.23
CA VAL A 83 -17.81 7.25 0.45
C VAL A 83 -19.13 7.16 1.21
N GLN A 84 -20.21 7.66 0.59
CA GLN A 84 -21.53 7.56 1.20
C GLN A 84 -21.90 6.10 1.47
N GLY A 85 -22.38 5.81 2.67
CA GLY A 85 -22.70 4.44 3.08
C GLY A 85 -21.50 3.64 3.63
N CYS A 86 -20.31 4.22 3.70
CA CYS A 86 -19.13 3.61 4.29
C CYS A 86 -18.75 4.22 5.63
N LYS A 87 -17.90 3.49 6.37
CA LYS A 87 -17.19 3.95 7.56
C LYS A 87 -15.70 3.90 7.27
N THR A 88 -15.02 5.03 7.39
CA THR A 88 -13.57 5.15 7.22
C THR A 88 -12.89 5.24 8.59
N ILE A 89 -11.79 4.52 8.75
CA ILE A 89 -10.99 4.43 9.98
C ILE A 89 -9.55 4.72 9.59
N GLU A 90 -8.93 5.68 10.24
CA GLU A 90 -7.49 5.96 10.11
C GLU A 90 -6.69 4.81 10.73
N LEU A 91 -5.66 4.35 10.02
CA LEU A 91 -4.82 3.22 10.43
C LEU A 91 -3.45 3.65 10.98
N GLY A 92 -2.91 4.76 10.51
CA GLY A 92 -1.55 5.25 10.74
C GLY A 92 -0.87 5.61 9.42
N ASN A 93 0.44 5.82 9.45
CA ASN A 93 1.20 6.24 8.27
C ASN A 93 2.14 5.11 7.81
N LEU A 94 2.11 4.80 6.52
CA LEU A 94 3.15 4.00 5.88
C LEU A 94 4.35 4.90 5.58
N GLN A 95 5.50 4.54 6.14
CA GLN A 95 6.73 5.30 5.98
C GLN A 95 7.50 4.83 4.74
N TYR A 96 8.03 5.79 3.97
CA TYR A 96 8.84 5.55 2.78
C TYR A 96 10.23 6.16 2.92
N LEU A 97 11.21 5.49 2.33
CA LEU A 97 12.58 5.93 2.20
C LEU A 97 12.93 6.12 0.71
N ALA A 98 13.63 7.19 0.39
CA ALA A 98 14.20 7.39 -0.93
C ALA A 98 15.50 6.58 -1.03
N CYS A 99 15.52 5.52 -1.85
CA CYS A 99 16.63 4.59 -1.94
C CYS A 99 17.04 4.29 -3.37
N CYS A 100 18.30 3.88 -3.53
CA CYS A 100 18.85 3.29 -4.75
C CYS A 100 19.93 2.27 -4.39
N SER A 101 20.50 1.57 -5.39
CA SER A 101 21.68 0.72 -5.16
C SER A 101 22.92 1.59 -4.86
N PRO A 102 23.93 1.05 -4.12
CA PRO A 102 25.18 1.75 -3.88
C PRO A 102 25.86 2.24 -5.17
N GLU A 103 25.94 1.37 -6.19
CA GLU A 103 26.53 1.72 -7.49
C GLU A 103 25.80 2.89 -8.17
N PHE A 104 24.47 2.94 -8.07
CA PHE A 104 23.69 4.06 -8.59
C PHE A 104 23.97 5.35 -7.81
N ALA A 105 24.10 5.27 -6.49
CA ALA A 105 24.43 6.42 -5.64
C ALA A 105 25.81 6.98 -6.00
N ASP A 106 26.82 6.12 -6.15
CA ASP A 106 28.17 6.54 -6.55
C ASP A 106 28.20 7.23 -7.92
N ARG A 107 27.36 6.77 -8.86
CA ARG A 107 27.28 7.32 -10.23
C ARG A 107 26.56 8.68 -10.29
N HIS A 108 25.49 8.83 -9.54
CA HIS A 108 24.56 9.98 -9.69
C HIS A 108 24.56 10.95 -8.51
N PHE A 109 25.02 10.51 -7.33
CA PHE A 109 24.93 11.28 -6.09
C PHE A 109 26.26 11.34 -5.34
N SER A 110 27.41 11.12 -6.01
CA SER A 110 28.74 11.18 -5.40
C SER A 110 29.04 12.51 -4.72
N GLU A 111 28.53 13.62 -5.24
CA GLU A 111 28.64 14.97 -4.66
C GLU A 111 27.48 15.32 -3.72
N GLY A 112 26.67 14.31 -3.34
CA GLY A 112 25.47 14.48 -2.53
C GLY A 112 24.20 14.65 -3.35
N VAL A 113 23.06 14.68 -2.64
CA VAL A 113 21.75 14.83 -3.27
C VAL A 113 21.43 16.30 -3.48
N THR A 114 21.78 16.81 -4.66
CA THR A 114 21.57 18.19 -5.09
C THR A 114 20.37 18.29 -6.04
N GLU A 115 19.88 19.51 -6.28
CA GLU A 115 18.83 19.74 -7.27
C GLU A 115 19.24 19.25 -8.67
N GLU A 116 20.48 19.53 -9.08
CA GLU A 116 21.02 19.11 -10.38
C GLU A 116 21.08 17.58 -10.48
N ALA A 117 21.59 16.89 -9.44
CA ALA A 117 21.63 15.44 -9.40
C ALA A 117 20.23 14.82 -9.47
N LEU A 118 19.25 15.39 -8.76
CA LEU A 118 17.84 14.94 -8.80
C LEU A 118 17.19 15.11 -10.16
N ARG A 119 17.58 16.14 -10.93
CA ARG A 119 17.07 16.37 -12.30
C ARG A 119 17.68 15.41 -13.31
N GLN A 120 18.90 14.94 -13.10
CA GLN A 120 19.63 14.08 -14.03
C GLN A 120 19.48 12.59 -13.73
N ALA A 121 19.37 12.22 -12.46
CA ALA A 121 19.31 10.82 -12.03
C ALA A 121 17.96 10.17 -12.40
N PRO A 122 17.95 9.05 -13.14
CA PRO A 122 16.73 8.31 -13.44
C PRO A 122 15.96 7.95 -12.17
N CYS A 123 14.64 8.16 -12.22
CA CYS A 123 13.72 7.93 -11.12
C CYS A 123 12.77 6.78 -11.44
N LEU A 124 12.51 5.89 -10.48
CA LEU A 124 11.49 4.85 -10.59
C LEU A 124 10.14 5.40 -10.15
N ARG A 125 9.09 5.14 -10.92
CA ARG A 125 7.70 5.43 -10.56
C ARG A 125 6.83 4.22 -10.81
N PHE A 126 5.87 3.99 -9.92
CA PHE A 126 4.95 2.87 -10.04
C PHE A 126 3.99 3.07 -11.21
N GLU A 127 3.33 4.22 -11.25
CA GLU A 127 2.41 4.61 -12.31
C GLU A 127 2.35 6.15 -12.49
N ARG A 128 1.57 6.62 -13.47
CA ARG A 128 1.52 8.05 -13.79
C ARG A 128 0.98 8.94 -12.66
N ARG A 129 0.13 8.39 -11.79
CA ARG A 129 -0.43 9.09 -10.63
C ARG A 129 0.45 9.00 -9.39
N ASP A 130 1.42 8.09 -9.37
CA ASP A 130 2.38 7.98 -8.27
C ASP A 130 3.13 9.30 -8.09
N GLY A 131 2.85 9.99 -7.00
CA GLY A 131 3.40 11.29 -6.64
C GLY A 131 4.43 11.23 -5.51
N LEU A 132 4.81 10.04 -5.02
CA LEU A 132 5.65 9.90 -3.82
C LEU A 132 7.01 10.57 -3.99
N GLN A 133 7.68 10.34 -5.11
CA GLN A 133 9.01 10.90 -5.40
C GLN A 133 8.95 12.42 -5.51
N ALA A 134 7.94 12.95 -6.22
CA ALA A 134 7.74 14.39 -6.35
C ALA A 134 7.40 15.05 -5.01
N ARG A 135 6.57 14.42 -4.19
CA ARG A 135 6.24 14.90 -2.83
C ARG A 135 7.49 14.93 -1.94
N TRP A 136 8.29 13.86 -1.95
CA TRP A 136 9.52 13.78 -1.16
C TRP A 136 10.54 14.84 -1.59
N VAL A 137 10.75 15.04 -2.91
CA VAL A 137 11.66 16.05 -3.43
C VAL A 137 11.16 17.45 -3.07
N ARG A 138 9.89 17.75 -3.25
CA ARG A 138 9.31 19.04 -2.86
C ARG A 138 9.45 19.30 -1.36
N GLN A 139 9.16 18.31 -0.53
CA GLN A 139 9.24 18.42 0.93
C GLN A 139 10.66 18.70 1.42
N ASN A 140 11.66 18.08 0.80
CA ASN A 140 13.04 18.08 1.32
C ASN A 140 13.96 19.08 0.62
N TYR A 141 13.64 19.46 -0.62
CA TYR A 141 14.49 20.33 -1.45
C TYR A 141 13.76 21.57 -1.99
N GLY A 142 12.43 21.63 -1.84
CA GLY A 142 11.62 22.78 -2.27
C GLY A 142 11.50 22.96 -3.79
N ILE A 143 11.82 21.92 -4.57
CA ILE A 143 11.81 21.95 -6.04
C ILE A 143 10.76 21.00 -6.62
N GLU A 144 10.40 21.19 -7.87
CA GLU A 144 9.62 20.23 -8.66
C GLU A 144 10.54 19.17 -9.25
N LEU A 145 10.14 17.90 -9.14
CA LEU A 145 10.88 16.78 -9.73
C LEU A 145 10.62 16.71 -11.23
N ASP A 146 11.66 17.02 -12.01
CA ASP A 146 11.70 16.88 -13.47
C ASP A 146 12.93 16.03 -13.84
N ALA A 147 12.77 14.71 -13.81
CA ALA A 147 13.83 13.74 -14.01
C ALA A 147 13.43 12.70 -15.06
N PRO A 148 14.40 12.02 -15.71
CA PRO A 148 14.10 10.81 -16.49
C PRO A 148 13.39 9.75 -15.63
N MET A 149 12.35 9.10 -16.17
CA MET A 149 11.52 8.19 -15.39
C MET A 149 11.40 6.82 -16.01
N HIS A 150 11.55 5.80 -15.17
CA HIS A 150 11.15 4.42 -15.48
C HIS A 150 9.82 4.11 -14.82
N TRP A 151 8.89 3.51 -15.58
CA TRP A 151 7.56 3.15 -15.12
C TRP A 151 7.52 1.66 -14.81
N VAL A 152 7.30 1.29 -13.55
CA VAL A 152 7.40 -0.08 -13.04
C VAL A 152 6.16 -0.43 -12.20
N PRO A 153 5.04 -0.84 -12.83
CA PRO A 153 3.76 -1.10 -12.14
C PRO A 153 3.75 -2.48 -11.44
N SER A 154 4.73 -2.73 -10.61
CA SER A 154 4.88 -3.96 -9.83
C SER A 154 5.74 -3.68 -8.60
N SER A 155 5.23 -3.91 -7.38
CA SER A 155 5.99 -3.65 -6.15
C SER A 155 7.28 -4.48 -6.07
N LEU A 156 7.22 -5.76 -6.45
CA LEU A 156 8.41 -6.59 -6.52
C LEU A 156 9.37 -6.13 -7.64
N GLY A 157 8.83 -5.80 -8.82
CA GLY A 157 9.63 -5.26 -9.93
C GLY A 157 10.29 -3.94 -9.54
N PHE A 158 9.56 -3.05 -8.87
CA PHE A 158 10.06 -1.77 -8.40
C PHE A 158 11.28 -1.93 -7.48
N LEU A 159 11.18 -2.83 -6.49
CA LEU A 159 12.31 -3.16 -5.63
C LEU A 159 13.50 -3.73 -6.42
N ASN A 160 13.26 -4.71 -7.28
CA ASN A 160 14.32 -5.38 -8.06
C ASN A 160 15.03 -4.42 -9.02
N PHE A 161 14.31 -3.51 -9.66
CA PHE A 161 14.93 -2.49 -10.51
C PHE A 161 15.74 -1.47 -9.71
N GLY A 162 15.30 -1.11 -8.51
CA GLY A 162 16.09 -0.31 -7.57
C GLY A 162 17.40 -1.02 -7.17
N LEU A 163 17.32 -2.29 -6.80
CA LEU A 163 18.47 -3.14 -6.46
C LEU A 163 19.44 -3.31 -7.65
N SER A 164 18.92 -3.36 -8.88
CA SER A 164 19.72 -3.49 -10.10
C SER A 164 20.33 -2.17 -10.59
N GLY A 165 20.15 -1.07 -9.84
CA GLY A 165 20.72 0.23 -10.19
C GLY A 165 20.08 0.91 -11.40
N LEU A 166 18.81 0.61 -11.70
CA LEU A 166 18.08 1.24 -12.81
C LEU A 166 17.67 2.68 -12.48
N GLY A 167 17.42 2.97 -11.22
CA GLY A 167 17.01 4.29 -10.76
C GLY A 167 16.87 4.36 -9.25
N TRP A 168 16.61 5.55 -8.73
CA TRP A 168 16.20 5.75 -7.35
C TRP A 168 14.67 5.80 -7.25
N GLY A 169 14.12 5.45 -6.09
CA GLY A 169 12.67 5.48 -5.87
C GLY A 169 12.29 5.53 -4.40
N MET A 170 10.99 5.71 -4.15
CA MET A 170 10.41 5.66 -2.81
C MET A 170 10.02 4.21 -2.49
N HIS A 171 10.65 3.64 -1.48
CA HIS A 171 10.38 2.26 -1.03
C HIS A 171 9.76 2.25 0.36
N PRO A 172 8.75 1.41 0.63
CA PRO A 172 8.25 1.23 1.99
C PRO A 172 9.41 0.90 2.94
N ALA A 173 9.50 1.64 4.05
CA ALA A 173 10.59 1.47 5.01
C ALA A 173 10.69 0.04 5.56
N MET A 174 9.58 -0.67 5.65
CA MET A 174 9.53 -2.08 6.07
C MET A 174 10.35 -3.01 5.16
N ILE A 175 10.38 -2.70 3.86
CA ILE A 175 11.17 -3.44 2.85
C ILE A 175 12.59 -2.87 2.76
N ALA A 176 12.70 -1.54 2.65
CA ALA A 176 13.97 -0.87 2.40
C ALA A 176 15.00 -1.09 3.51
N LYS A 177 14.60 -1.04 4.79
CA LYS A 177 15.51 -1.20 5.94
C LYS A 177 16.26 -2.51 5.94
N ALA A 178 15.61 -3.63 5.56
CA ALA A 178 16.28 -4.92 5.43
C ALA A 178 17.35 -4.86 4.32
N LYS A 179 17.01 -4.30 3.16
CA LYS A 179 17.94 -4.17 2.02
C LYS A 179 19.09 -3.21 2.28
N ILE A 180 18.86 -2.17 3.07
CA ILE A 180 19.90 -1.26 3.53
C ILE A 180 20.87 -1.98 4.50
N SER A 181 20.33 -2.76 5.45
CA SER A 181 21.17 -3.53 6.38
C SER A 181 22.01 -4.61 5.69
N GLU A 182 21.54 -5.15 4.55
CA GLU A 182 22.24 -6.07 3.68
C GLU A 182 23.27 -5.38 2.75
N GLY A 183 23.33 -4.04 2.76
CA GLY A 183 24.18 -3.26 1.86
C GLY A 183 23.75 -3.25 0.39
N GLN A 184 22.52 -3.69 0.09
CA GLN A 184 21.98 -3.76 -1.26
C GLN A 184 21.28 -2.47 -1.70
N LEU A 185 20.79 -1.67 -0.75
CA LEU A 185 20.28 -0.32 -0.97
C LEU A 185 20.98 0.67 -0.07
N VAL A 186 21.02 1.92 -0.49
CA VAL A 186 21.41 3.07 0.32
C VAL A 186 20.27 4.09 0.33
N GLU A 187 20.08 4.73 1.49
CA GLU A 187 19.14 5.84 1.64
C GLU A 187 19.77 7.10 1.08
N LEU A 188 19.13 7.80 0.15
CA LEU A 188 19.66 9.02 -0.48
C LEU A 188 19.86 10.16 0.52
N ALA A 189 18.95 10.29 1.46
CA ALA A 189 19.02 11.33 2.50
C ALA A 189 18.56 10.76 3.84
N PRO A 190 19.49 10.21 4.64
CA PRO A 190 19.16 9.57 5.91
C PRO A 190 18.32 10.44 6.83
N GLY A 191 17.21 9.85 7.32
CA GLY A 191 16.26 10.54 8.19
C GLY A 191 15.25 11.45 7.49
N ARG A 192 15.30 11.60 6.17
CA ARG A 192 14.30 12.35 5.39
C ARG A 192 13.26 11.42 4.80
N THR A 193 12.35 10.99 5.64
CA THR A 193 11.28 10.05 5.28
C THR A 193 10.09 10.78 4.64
N LEU A 194 9.24 10.04 3.93
CA LEU A 194 7.91 10.48 3.53
C LEU A 194 6.89 9.57 4.21
N GLU A 195 5.85 10.15 4.78
CA GLU A 195 4.76 9.41 5.39
C GLU A 195 3.49 9.55 4.56
N VAL A 196 2.82 8.43 4.37
CA VAL A 196 1.54 8.34 3.65
C VAL A 196 0.51 7.77 4.61
N LYS A 197 -0.49 8.56 4.93
CA LYS A 197 -1.58 8.16 5.81
C LYS A 197 -2.44 7.11 5.13
N LEU A 198 -2.77 6.05 5.85
CA LEU A 198 -3.61 4.96 5.36
C LEU A 198 -4.94 4.88 6.11
N TYR A 199 -5.95 4.47 5.38
CA TYR A 199 -7.32 4.34 5.86
C TYR A 199 -7.89 2.96 5.55
N TRP A 200 -8.70 2.44 6.46
CA TRP A 200 -9.57 1.29 6.28
C TRP A 200 -10.99 1.78 6.08
N THR A 201 -11.54 1.59 4.90
CA THR A 201 -12.92 1.95 4.57
C THR A 201 -13.75 0.69 4.40
N VAL A 202 -14.86 0.58 5.13
CA VAL A 202 -15.77 -0.56 5.13
C VAL A 202 -17.19 -0.10 4.91
N THR A 203 -17.97 -0.83 4.11
CA THR A 203 -19.38 -0.52 3.92
C THR A 203 -20.14 -0.69 5.24
N ARG A 204 -21.03 0.28 5.57
CA ARG A 204 -21.79 0.26 6.83
C ARG A 204 -22.72 -0.94 6.93
N LEU A 205 -23.24 -1.40 5.79
CA LEU A 205 -24.07 -2.59 5.72
C LEU A 205 -23.37 -3.84 6.26
N HIS A 206 -22.05 -3.91 6.09
CA HIS A 206 -21.23 -5.05 6.49
C HIS A 206 -20.31 -4.76 7.68
N ALA A 207 -20.40 -3.58 8.29
CA ALA A 207 -19.47 -3.17 9.35
C ALA A 207 -19.53 -4.07 10.60
N SER A 208 -20.70 -4.62 10.95
CA SER A 208 -20.82 -5.57 12.06
C SER A 208 -20.23 -6.93 11.68
N ALA A 209 -20.52 -7.41 10.47
CA ALA A 209 -20.04 -8.68 9.94
C ALA A 209 -18.50 -8.69 9.77
N LEU A 210 -17.93 -7.54 9.38
CA LEU A 210 -16.48 -7.36 9.22
C LEU A 210 -15.77 -6.89 10.50
N ARG A 211 -16.40 -7.00 11.67
CA ARG A 211 -15.80 -6.57 12.93
C ARG A 211 -14.47 -7.28 13.20
N THR A 212 -14.46 -8.59 13.11
CA THR A 212 -13.24 -9.42 13.32
C THR A 212 -12.14 -9.01 12.34
N PHE A 213 -12.47 -8.79 11.07
CA PHE A 213 -11.49 -8.35 10.09
C PHE A 213 -10.97 -6.93 10.40
N THR A 214 -11.86 -6.01 10.75
CA THR A 214 -11.48 -4.65 11.15
C THR A 214 -10.57 -4.67 12.38
N GLU A 215 -10.82 -5.55 13.34
CA GLU A 215 -9.96 -5.72 14.53
C GLU A 215 -8.59 -6.29 14.15
N ALA A 216 -8.52 -7.28 13.26
CA ALA A 216 -7.27 -7.82 12.73
C ALA A 216 -6.46 -6.75 12.00
N VAL A 217 -7.09 -6.01 11.06
CA VAL A 217 -6.46 -4.91 10.32
C VAL A 217 -5.91 -3.85 11.27
N ARG A 218 -6.71 -3.37 12.24
CA ARG A 218 -6.27 -2.36 13.22
C ARG A 218 -5.16 -2.87 14.15
N SER A 219 -5.20 -4.14 14.51
CA SER A 219 -4.18 -4.75 15.38
C SER A 219 -2.82 -4.79 14.69
N VAL A 220 -2.78 -5.25 13.43
CA VAL A 220 -1.54 -5.33 12.65
C VAL A 220 -1.05 -3.93 12.23
N ALA A 221 -1.96 -3.06 11.78
CA ALA A 221 -1.62 -1.69 11.42
C ALA A 221 -0.92 -0.93 12.55
N ARG A 222 -1.40 -1.05 13.80
CA ARG A 222 -0.77 -0.41 14.98
C ARG A 222 0.66 -0.90 15.28
N GLN A 223 1.08 -2.04 14.78
CA GLN A 223 2.43 -2.58 14.97
C GLN A 223 3.34 -2.23 13.78
N ALA A 224 2.76 -2.09 12.60
CA ALA A 224 3.47 -1.92 11.35
C ALA A 224 3.60 -0.46 10.89
N LEU A 225 2.60 0.36 11.20
CA LEU A 225 2.52 1.77 10.79
C LEU A 225 2.98 2.70 11.91
N VAL A 226 3.42 3.90 11.54
CA VAL A 226 3.83 4.95 12.47
C VAL A 226 2.72 5.97 12.70
#